data_2d84762ad299a29ecfb34f858dd6d83a
#
_entry.id   2d84762ad299a29ecfb34f858dd6d83a
#
_cell.length_a   1.000
_cell.length_b   1.000
_cell.length_c   1.000
_cell.angle_alpha   90.00
_cell.angle_beta   90.00
_cell.angle_gamma   90.00
#
_symmetry.space_group_name_H-M   'P 1'
#
loop_
_entity.id
_entity.type
_entity.pdbx_description
1 polymer ?
#
loop_
_entity_poly.entity_id
_entity_poly.type
_entity_poly.pdbx_seq_one_letter_code
_entity_poly.pdbx_strand_id
1 'polypeptide(L)'
;ELDKANDIDKNTKAFPEFNQHVVADLRQSLRLFLNDTMWSGSGDYRDLLKADHLYLNDRLGKFYGTEVTSGGFEKISMGPNRRAGVLTHPLLLAQFAYADNTSPIHRGVFLARHIAGRTLRPPPNAIQFKDSEFKPDQTMREKVTHLTKAADCMSCHSIINPLGFALENFDAIGR
;
A
#
# COMPACT_ATOMS: atom_id res chain seq x y z
N GLU A 1 3.98 -2.47 -14.35
CA GLU A 1 4.47 -1.71 -13.17
C GLU A 1 4.80 -2.59 -11.97
N LEU A 2 4.18 -3.78 -11.81
CA LEU A 2 4.55 -4.74 -10.76
C LEU A 2 5.97 -5.31 -10.97
N ASP A 3 6.46 -5.37 -12.20
CA ASP A 3 7.84 -5.80 -12.52
C ASP A 3 8.89 -4.80 -12.01
N LYS A 4 8.52 -3.53 -11.83
CA LYS A 4 9.37 -2.49 -11.25
C LYS A 4 9.43 -2.52 -9.72
N ALA A 5 8.69 -3.43 -9.09
CA ALA A 5 8.75 -3.63 -7.64
C ALA A 5 10.13 -4.15 -7.15
N ASN A 6 11.11 -4.32 -8.06
CA ASN A 6 12.49 -4.65 -7.68
C ASN A 6 13.16 -3.55 -6.85
N ASP A 7 12.64 -2.32 -6.92
CA ASP A 7 13.24 -1.14 -6.33
C ASP A 7 12.45 -0.60 -5.12
N ILE A 8 11.71 -1.47 -4.41
CA ILE A 8 11.10 -1.04 -3.14
C ILE A 8 12.20 -0.97 -2.09
N ASP A 9 12.76 0.21 -1.95
CA ASP A 9 13.73 0.53 -0.92
C ASP A 9 13.07 1.27 0.23
N LYS A 10 13.38 0.84 1.46
CA LYS A 10 12.94 1.49 2.69
C LYS A 10 14.15 1.88 3.53
N ASN A 11 13.99 2.94 4.31
CA ASN A 11 15.02 3.38 5.22
C ASN A 11 15.29 2.28 6.27
N THR A 12 16.50 1.75 6.27
CA THR A 12 16.90 0.65 7.16
C THR A 12 16.94 1.04 8.63
N LYS A 13 16.99 2.34 8.97
CA LYS A 13 16.86 2.80 10.34
C LYS A 13 15.41 2.77 10.83
N ALA A 14 14.47 3.13 9.95
CA ALA A 14 13.04 3.11 10.27
C ALA A 14 12.45 1.70 10.17
N PHE A 15 12.92 0.91 9.20
CA PHE A 15 12.41 -0.42 8.87
C PHE A 15 13.55 -1.43 8.69
N PRO A 16 14.31 -1.77 9.76
CA PRO A 16 15.54 -2.57 9.67
C PRO A 16 15.32 -3.98 9.13
N GLU A 17 14.13 -4.53 9.31
CA GLU A 17 13.79 -5.89 8.86
C GLU A 17 13.25 -5.93 7.42
N PHE A 18 12.91 -4.78 6.82
CA PHE A 18 12.38 -4.72 5.47
C PHE A 18 13.54 -4.71 4.44
N ASN A 19 13.72 -5.84 3.78
CA ASN A 19 14.81 -6.08 2.84
C ASN A 19 14.31 -6.76 1.56
N GLN A 20 15.21 -6.98 0.59
CA GLN A 20 14.86 -7.58 -0.70
C GLN A 20 14.29 -9.00 -0.61
N HIS A 21 14.61 -9.77 0.44
CA HIS A 21 13.97 -11.07 0.68
C HIS A 21 12.51 -10.92 1.08
N VAL A 22 12.19 -9.94 1.94
CA VAL A 22 10.80 -9.61 2.29
C VAL A 22 10.03 -9.14 1.05
N VAL A 23 10.64 -8.29 0.21
CA VAL A 23 10.03 -7.82 -1.05
C VAL A 23 9.75 -8.99 -2.00
N ALA A 24 10.70 -9.92 -2.15
CA ALA A 24 10.52 -11.13 -2.98
C ALA A 24 9.38 -12.01 -2.46
N ASP A 25 9.33 -12.23 -1.15
CA ASP A 25 8.26 -12.99 -0.52
C ASP A 25 6.89 -12.30 -0.68
N LEU A 26 6.83 -10.98 -0.54
CA LEU A 26 5.60 -10.20 -0.75
C LEU A 26 5.09 -10.28 -2.20
N ARG A 27 5.99 -10.37 -3.19
CA ARG A 27 5.60 -10.60 -4.59
C ARG A 27 4.97 -11.97 -4.78
N GLN A 28 5.60 -12.99 -4.20
CA GLN A 28 5.06 -14.34 -4.23
C GLN A 28 3.72 -14.40 -3.52
N SER A 29 3.59 -13.75 -2.36
CA SER A 29 2.34 -13.60 -1.62
C SER A 29 1.23 -12.99 -2.49
N LEU A 30 1.51 -11.86 -3.15
CA LEU A 30 0.54 -11.20 -4.03
C LEU A 30 0.16 -12.08 -5.22
N ARG A 31 1.13 -12.78 -5.83
CA ARG A 31 0.86 -13.69 -6.95
C ARG A 31 -0.09 -14.82 -6.53
N LEU A 32 0.16 -15.43 -5.36
CA LEU A 32 -0.68 -16.49 -4.82
C LEU A 32 -2.09 -15.96 -4.49
N PHE A 33 -2.18 -14.78 -3.85
CA PHE A 33 -3.45 -14.11 -3.57
C PHE A 33 -4.27 -13.88 -4.85
N LEU A 34 -3.66 -13.32 -5.89
CA LEU A 34 -4.35 -13.05 -7.15
C LEU A 34 -4.78 -14.34 -7.84
N ASN A 35 -3.92 -15.36 -7.87
CA ASN A 35 -4.27 -16.65 -8.47
C ASN A 35 -5.44 -17.32 -7.73
N ASP A 36 -5.40 -17.34 -6.41
CA ASP A 36 -6.47 -17.93 -5.59
C ASP A 36 -7.79 -17.18 -5.81
N THR A 37 -7.75 -15.85 -5.70
CA THR A 37 -8.96 -15.02 -5.77
C THR A 37 -9.60 -15.05 -7.16
N MET A 38 -8.79 -15.08 -8.23
CA MET A 38 -9.30 -15.02 -9.60
C MET A 38 -9.67 -16.40 -10.18
N TRP A 39 -8.97 -17.47 -9.79
CA TRP A 39 -9.05 -18.76 -10.49
C TRP A 39 -9.56 -19.93 -9.63
N SER A 40 -9.44 -19.83 -8.30
CA SER A 40 -9.75 -20.95 -7.39
C SER A 40 -11.07 -20.77 -6.63
N GLY A 41 -11.68 -19.60 -6.69
CA GLY A 41 -12.88 -19.25 -5.93
C GLY A 41 -14.16 -19.27 -6.75
N SER A 42 -15.12 -18.48 -6.31
CA SER A 42 -16.45 -18.31 -6.96
C SER A 42 -16.38 -17.64 -8.34
N GLY A 43 -15.23 -17.13 -8.75
CA GLY A 43 -15.08 -16.25 -9.91
C GLY A 43 -15.64 -14.83 -9.69
N ASP A 44 -15.99 -14.50 -8.46
CA ASP A 44 -16.47 -13.16 -8.11
C ASP A 44 -15.30 -12.19 -7.96
N TYR A 45 -15.13 -11.29 -8.92
CA TYR A 45 -14.06 -10.29 -8.90
C TYR A 45 -14.11 -9.35 -7.66
N ARG A 46 -15.26 -9.27 -6.97
CA ARG A 46 -15.39 -8.50 -5.73
C ARG A 46 -14.51 -9.05 -4.62
N ASP A 47 -14.15 -10.32 -4.68
CA ASP A 47 -13.24 -10.96 -3.73
C ASP A 47 -11.84 -10.36 -3.80
N LEU A 48 -11.42 -9.80 -4.96
CA LEU A 48 -10.20 -9.00 -5.06
C LEU A 48 -10.17 -7.80 -4.11
N LEU A 49 -11.33 -7.26 -3.77
CA LEU A 49 -11.47 -6.07 -2.91
C LEU A 49 -11.91 -6.41 -1.48
N LYS A 50 -12.44 -7.62 -1.25
CA LYS A 50 -13.06 -7.99 0.03
C LYS A 50 -12.31 -9.08 0.79
N ALA A 51 -11.50 -9.89 0.11
CA ALA A 51 -10.81 -11.01 0.74
C ALA A 51 -9.93 -10.54 1.90
N ASP A 52 -10.05 -11.19 3.05
CA ASP A 52 -9.39 -10.82 4.30
C ASP A 52 -8.10 -11.60 4.57
N HIS A 53 -7.60 -12.34 3.58
CA HIS A 53 -6.45 -13.21 3.72
C HIS A 53 -5.20 -12.70 2.98
N LEU A 54 -4.05 -13.20 3.44
CA LEU A 54 -2.76 -13.09 2.77
C LEU A 54 -2.16 -14.50 2.60
N TYR A 55 -1.21 -14.63 1.69
CA TYR A 55 -0.33 -15.79 1.61
C TYR A 55 0.99 -15.44 2.30
N LEU A 56 1.27 -16.09 3.42
CA LEU A 56 2.45 -15.81 4.25
C LEU A 56 3.31 -17.06 4.36
N ASN A 57 4.64 -16.88 4.31
CA ASN A 57 5.63 -17.85 4.76
C ASN A 57 6.13 -17.47 6.16
N ASP A 58 7.02 -18.26 6.76
CA ASP A 58 7.58 -18.00 8.09
C ASP A 58 8.13 -16.59 8.27
N ARG A 59 8.83 -16.07 7.25
CA ARG A 59 9.42 -14.73 7.30
C ARG A 59 8.35 -13.66 7.33
N LEU A 60 7.38 -13.72 6.43
CA LEU A 60 6.26 -12.77 6.39
C LEU A 60 5.36 -12.93 7.61
N GLY A 61 5.16 -14.15 8.09
CA GLY A 61 4.40 -14.42 9.31
C GLY A 61 4.99 -13.67 10.50
N LYS A 62 6.28 -13.84 10.75
CA LYS A 62 7.01 -13.11 11.81
C LYS A 62 6.94 -11.60 11.60
N PHE A 63 7.10 -11.16 10.35
CA PHE A 63 7.11 -9.73 9.99
C PHE A 63 5.75 -9.05 10.22
N TYR A 64 4.63 -9.76 9.99
CA TYR A 64 3.26 -9.26 10.18
C TYR A 64 2.56 -9.77 11.45
N GLY A 65 3.31 -10.43 12.34
CA GLY A 65 2.81 -10.87 13.66
C GLY A 65 1.81 -12.03 13.60
N THR A 66 2.06 -13.00 12.73
CA THR A 66 1.23 -14.20 12.54
C THR A 66 2.09 -15.45 12.50
N GLU A 67 1.68 -16.53 13.15
CA GLU A 67 2.35 -17.82 13.06
C GLU A 67 2.02 -18.48 11.72
N VAL A 68 3.06 -19.06 11.09
CA VAL A 68 2.99 -19.90 9.90
C VAL A 68 3.72 -21.18 10.19
N THR A 69 3.10 -22.33 9.93
CA THR A 69 3.63 -23.64 10.35
C THR A 69 3.93 -24.59 9.20
N SER A 70 3.53 -24.25 7.98
CA SER A 70 3.61 -25.14 6.81
C SER A 70 4.99 -25.30 6.19
N GLY A 71 5.97 -24.47 6.58
CA GLY A 71 7.29 -24.43 5.94
C GLY A 71 7.30 -23.81 4.53
N GLY A 72 6.16 -23.32 4.06
CA GLY A 72 5.96 -22.68 2.76
C GLY A 72 5.01 -21.50 2.88
N PHE A 73 4.37 -21.13 1.75
CA PHE A 73 3.32 -20.13 1.78
C PHE A 73 1.98 -20.76 2.18
N GLU A 74 1.35 -20.19 3.17
CA GLU A 74 0.07 -20.60 3.72
C GLU A 74 -0.97 -19.47 3.59
N LYS A 75 -2.22 -19.82 3.26
CA LYS A 75 -3.33 -18.89 3.22
C LYS A 75 -3.79 -18.59 4.65
N ILE A 76 -3.56 -17.37 5.10
CA ILE A 76 -3.86 -16.91 6.47
C ILE A 76 -4.94 -15.83 6.42
N SER A 77 -6.07 -16.06 7.10
CA SER A 77 -7.06 -15.00 7.33
C SER A 77 -6.50 -13.98 8.34
N MET A 78 -6.48 -12.72 7.93
CA MET A 78 -6.06 -11.60 8.77
C MET A 78 -7.24 -10.97 9.52
N GLY A 79 -8.45 -11.40 9.21
CA GLY A 79 -9.69 -10.86 9.72
C GLY A 79 -10.19 -9.62 8.97
N PRO A 80 -11.52 -9.45 8.84
CA PRO A 80 -12.15 -8.45 7.97
C PRO A 80 -11.90 -7.00 8.40
N ASN A 81 -11.51 -6.77 9.65
CA ASN A 81 -11.20 -5.43 10.17
C ASN A 81 -9.72 -5.05 10.01
N ARG A 82 -8.87 -5.97 9.54
CA ARG A 82 -7.43 -5.75 9.38
C ARG A 82 -7.00 -5.66 7.94
N ARG A 83 -7.65 -6.41 7.05
CA ARG A 83 -7.32 -6.47 5.62
C ARG A 83 -8.59 -6.54 4.77
N ALA A 84 -8.54 -5.93 3.60
CA ALA A 84 -9.62 -5.97 2.62
C ALA A 84 -9.03 -5.98 1.20
N GLY A 85 -8.87 -7.17 0.67
CA GLY A 85 -8.44 -7.43 -0.70
C GLY A 85 -7.06 -6.88 -1.07
N VAL A 86 -6.83 -6.81 -2.36
CA VAL A 86 -5.56 -6.40 -2.97
C VAL A 86 -5.13 -4.99 -2.58
N LEU A 87 -6.08 -4.08 -2.31
CA LEU A 87 -5.78 -2.67 -1.99
C LEU A 87 -5.06 -2.53 -0.64
N THR A 88 -5.23 -3.49 0.25
CA THR A 88 -4.53 -3.54 1.53
C THR A 88 -3.38 -4.54 1.53
N HIS A 89 -3.03 -5.11 0.37
CA HIS A 89 -1.90 -6.03 0.29
C HIS A 89 -0.59 -5.29 0.58
N PRO A 90 0.28 -5.81 1.48
CA PRO A 90 1.47 -5.09 1.93
C PRO A 90 2.44 -4.69 0.81
N LEU A 91 2.60 -5.51 -0.23
CA LEU A 91 3.43 -5.14 -1.39
C LEU A 91 2.94 -3.85 -2.05
N LEU A 92 1.62 -3.74 -2.27
CA LEU A 92 1.01 -2.58 -2.91
C LEU A 92 1.18 -1.34 -2.02
N LEU A 93 0.92 -1.47 -0.73
CA LEU A 93 1.06 -0.37 0.22
C LEU A 93 2.52 0.11 0.32
N ALA A 94 3.49 -0.82 0.32
CA ALA A 94 4.90 -0.49 0.33
C ALA A 94 5.37 0.14 -1.00
N GLN A 95 4.86 -0.32 -2.14
CA GLN A 95 5.17 0.25 -3.46
C GLN A 95 4.74 1.72 -3.55
N PHE A 96 3.59 2.07 -2.97
CA PHE A 96 3.04 3.42 -2.98
C PHE A 96 3.28 4.16 -1.65
N ALA A 97 4.51 4.06 -1.13
CA ALA A 97 4.96 4.79 0.05
C ALA A 97 6.38 5.30 -0.17
N TYR A 98 6.78 6.34 0.59
CA TYR A 98 8.15 6.82 0.62
C TYR A 98 9.07 5.84 1.37
N ALA A 99 10.36 6.12 1.38
CA ALA A 99 11.32 5.29 2.10
C ALA A 99 11.09 5.30 3.62
N ASP A 100 10.68 6.43 4.17
CA ASP A 100 10.52 6.64 5.61
C ASP A 100 9.07 6.69 6.08
N ASN A 101 8.15 7.10 5.19
CA ASN A 101 6.77 7.43 5.54
C ASN A 101 5.78 6.89 4.51
N THR A 102 4.51 6.88 4.87
CA THR A 102 3.41 6.62 3.93
C THR A 102 3.34 7.71 2.85
N SER A 103 2.64 7.43 1.77
CA SER A 103 2.34 8.43 0.74
C SER A 103 0.87 8.39 0.35
N PRO A 104 0.02 9.15 1.06
CA PRO A 104 -1.40 9.25 0.71
C PRO A 104 -1.61 9.69 -0.74
N ILE A 105 -0.75 10.56 -1.24
CA ILE A 105 -0.86 11.05 -2.64
C ILE A 105 -0.62 9.90 -3.63
N HIS A 106 0.46 9.12 -3.50
CA HIS A 106 0.73 8.01 -4.41
C HIS A 106 -0.35 6.93 -4.33
N ARG A 107 -0.78 6.56 -3.10
CA ARG A 107 -1.89 5.63 -2.87
C ARG A 107 -3.19 6.13 -3.51
N GLY A 108 -3.52 7.41 -3.29
CA GLY A 108 -4.72 8.04 -3.84
C GLY A 108 -4.71 8.16 -5.36
N VAL A 109 -3.58 8.50 -5.96
CA VAL A 109 -3.41 8.53 -7.43
C VAL A 109 -3.59 7.14 -8.02
N PHE A 110 -3.00 6.11 -7.39
CA PHE A 110 -3.19 4.73 -7.82
C PHE A 110 -4.67 4.33 -7.80
N LEU A 111 -5.37 4.57 -6.68
CA LEU A 111 -6.79 4.26 -6.56
C LEU A 111 -7.65 5.05 -7.55
N ALA A 112 -7.38 6.35 -7.72
CA ALA A 112 -8.13 7.18 -8.66
C ALA A 112 -8.00 6.68 -10.10
N ARG A 113 -6.78 6.36 -10.54
CA ARG A 113 -6.53 5.93 -11.93
C ARG A 113 -6.95 4.50 -12.21
N HIS A 114 -6.56 3.57 -11.34
CA HIS A 114 -6.66 2.14 -11.64
C HIS A 114 -7.93 1.47 -11.09
N ILE A 115 -8.54 2.07 -10.07
CA ILE A 115 -9.76 1.52 -9.46
C ILE A 115 -10.98 2.36 -9.84
N ALA A 116 -10.90 3.68 -9.69
CA ALA A 116 -12.02 4.58 -10.00
C ALA A 116 -12.07 5.05 -11.46
N GLY A 117 -11.11 4.65 -12.32
CA GLY A 117 -11.07 4.99 -13.74
C GLY A 117 -10.95 6.50 -14.03
N ARG A 118 -10.38 7.27 -13.10
CA ARG A 118 -10.25 8.72 -13.25
C ARG A 118 -8.99 9.12 -14.01
N THR A 119 -9.15 9.94 -15.03
CA THR A 119 -8.01 10.57 -15.70
C THR A 119 -7.52 11.75 -14.87
N LEU A 120 -6.29 11.65 -14.37
CA LEU A 120 -5.60 12.72 -13.67
C LEU A 120 -4.55 13.32 -14.60
N ARG A 121 -4.67 14.60 -14.92
CA ARG A 121 -3.65 15.33 -15.69
C ARG A 121 -2.39 15.54 -14.83
N PRO A 122 -1.19 15.54 -15.43
CA PRO A 122 0.01 15.95 -14.70
C PRO A 122 -0.16 17.36 -14.14
N PRO A 123 0.28 17.62 -12.89
CA PRO A 123 0.24 18.97 -12.35
C PRO A 123 1.16 19.90 -13.14
N PRO A 124 0.79 21.15 -13.38
CA PRO A 124 1.64 22.13 -14.07
C PRO A 124 2.94 22.39 -13.28
N ASN A 125 2.86 22.33 -11.96
CA ASN A 125 4.00 22.46 -11.05
C ASN A 125 3.91 21.33 -10.03
N ALA A 126 4.90 20.42 -10.05
CA ALA A 126 5.02 19.39 -9.03
C ALA A 126 5.72 19.98 -7.79
N ILE A 127 5.03 19.95 -6.65
CA ILE A 127 5.63 20.28 -5.36
C ILE A 127 6.26 19.00 -4.80
N GLN A 128 7.56 19.02 -4.56
CA GLN A 128 8.24 17.91 -3.92
C GLN A 128 7.88 17.89 -2.43
N PHE A 129 7.41 16.73 -1.96
CA PHE A 129 7.20 16.53 -0.52
C PHE A 129 8.54 16.49 0.22
N LYS A 130 8.67 17.31 1.25
CA LYS A 130 9.85 17.36 2.13
C LYS A 130 9.35 17.27 3.57
N ASP A 131 9.57 16.13 4.21
CA ASP A 131 9.11 15.87 5.57
C ASP A 131 9.67 16.86 6.60
N SER A 132 10.92 17.32 6.38
CA SER A 132 11.62 18.30 7.23
C SER A 132 10.96 19.68 7.31
N GLU A 133 10.03 19.99 6.41
CA GLU A 133 9.28 21.26 6.42
C GLU A 133 8.06 21.23 7.38
N PHE A 134 7.79 20.07 8.01
CA PHE A 134 6.65 19.86 8.89
C PHE A 134 7.10 19.54 10.32
N LYS A 135 6.17 19.71 11.25
CA LYS A 135 6.40 19.31 12.63
C LYS A 135 6.47 17.78 12.75
N PRO A 136 7.35 17.23 13.60
CA PRO A 136 7.52 15.78 13.75
C PRO A 136 6.26 15.04 14.24
N ASP A 137 5.38 15.72 14.96
CA ASP A 137 4.14 15.18 15.52
C ASP A 137 2.95 15.20 14.54
N GLN A 138 3.11 15.82 13.37
CA GLN A 138 2.07 15.83 12.35
C GLN A 138 1.96 14.49 11.62
N THR A 139 0.74 14.02 11.44
CA THR A 139 0.43 12.87 10.61
C THR A 139 0.63 13.18 9.12
N MET A 140 0.87 12.16 8.29
CA MET A 140 0.97 12.34 6.84
C MET A 140 -0.32 12.92 6.24
N ARG A 141 -1.48 12.60 6.80
CA ARG A 141 -2.76 13.21 6.42
C ARG A 141 -2.75 14.73 6.63
N GLU A 142 -2.29 15.20 7.79
CA GLU A 142 -2.23 16.64 8.10
C GLU A 142 -1.23 17.36 7.19
N LYS A 143 -0.05 16.77 6.98
CA LYS A 143 0.99 17.30 6.08
C LYS A 143 0.47 17.45 4.66
N VAL A 144 -0.14 16.39 4.10
CA VAL A 144 -0.72 16.41 2.75
C VAL A 144 -1.89 17.39 2.65
N THR A 145 -2.77 17.43 3.64
CA THR A 145 -3.88 18.41 3.68
C THR A 145 -3.35 19.84 3.64
N HIS A 146 -2.28 20.13 4.38
CA HIS A 146 -1.66 21.44 4.38
C HIS A 146 -1.05 21.80 3.01
N LEU A 147 -0.30 20.87 2.41
CA LEU A 147 0.36 21.08 1.11
C LEU A 147 -0.62 21.31 -0.04
N THR A 148 -1.76 20.64 0.01
CA THR A 148 -2.70 20.59 -1.13
C THR A 148 -3.92 21.50 -0.97
N LYS A 149 -3.90 22.41 0.02
CA LYS A 149 -5.05 23.28 0.35
C LYS A 149 -5.37 24.37 -0.69
N ALA A 150 -4.40 24.72 -1.55
CA ALA A 150 -4.62 25.75 -2.59
C ALA A 150 -5.69 25.29 -3.59
N ALA A 151 -6.50 26.22 -4.09
CA ALA A 151 -7.60 25.93 -5.00
C ALA A 151 -7.16 25.16 -6.26
N ASP A 152 -6.01 25.53 -6.83
CA ASP A 152 -5.44 24.86 -8.00
C ASP A 152 -5.07 23.42 -7.71
N CYS A 153 -4.53 23.13 -6.50
CA CYS A 153 -4.21 21.78 -6.06
C CYS A 153 -5.47 20.96 -5.84
N MET A 154 -6.51 21.57 -5.25
CA MET A 154 -7.76 20.88 -4.91
C MET A 154 -8.55 20.43 -6.14
N SER A 155 -8.26 20.93 -7.33
CA SER A 155 -8.87 20.43 -8.57
C SER A 155 -8.67 18.91 -8.77
N CYS A 156 -7.52 18.38 -8.35
CA CYS A 156 -7.23 16.93 -8.37
C CYS A 156 -7.28 16.32 -6.96
N HIS A 157 -6.77 17.05 -5.96
CA HIS A 157 -6.63 16.52 -4.60
C HIS A 157 -7.95 16.35 -3.86
N SER A 158 -9.04 16.95 -4.30
CA SER A 158 -10.40 16.65 -3.84
C SER A 158 -10.79 15.17 -4.06
N ILE A 159 -10.19 14.52 -5.06
CA ILE A 159 -10.38 13.08 -5.35
C ILE A 159 -9.24 12.25 -4.76
N ILE A 160 -8.00 12.69 -4.94
CA ILE A 160 -6.80 11.93 -4.54
C ILE A 160 -6.74 11.75 -3.03
N ASN A 161 -6.92 12.84 -2.27
CA ASN A 161 -6.74 12.83 -0.82
C ASN A 161 -7.69 11.87 -0.08
N PRO A 162 -9.01 11.90 -0.30
CA PRO A 162 -9.90 10.96 0.39
C PRO A 162 -9.57 9.49 0.11
N LEU A 163 -9.24 9.17 -1.14
CA LEU A 163 -8.86 7.81 -1.54
C LEU A 163 -7.56 7.37 -0.86
N GLY A 164 -6.54 8.22 -0.85
CA GLY A 164 -5.27 7.92 -0.20
C GLY A 164 -5.38 7.83 1.32
N PHE A 165 -6.14 8.74 1.93
CA PHE A 165 -6.37 8.77 3.36
C PHE A 165 -7.11 7.53 3.89
N ALA A 166 -7.91 6.87 3.07
CA ALA A 166 -8.55 5.61 3.43
C ALA A 166 -7.55 4.47 3.71
N LEU A 167 -6.31 4.58 3.21
CA LEU A 167 -5.24 3.60 3.40
C LEU A 167 -4.20 4.02 4.46
N GLU A 168 -4.41 5.09 5.20
CA GLU A 168 -3.45 5.60 6.20
C GLU A 168 -3.53 4.87 7.56
N ASN A 169 -4.30 3.79 7.66
CA ASN A 169 -4.20 2.84 8.77
C ASN A 169 -2.98 1.90 8.63
N PHE A 170 -2.29 1.94 7.49
CA PHE A 170 -1.13 1.10 7.20
C PHE A 170 0.12 1.96 7.06
N ASP A 171 1.22 1.51 7.64
CA ASP A 171 2.52 2.17 7.54
C ASP A 171 3.18 2.07 6.14
N ALA A 172 4.43 2.51 6.03
CA ALA A 172 5.17 2.53 4.77
C ALA A 172 5.57 1.13 4.26
N ILE A 173 5.44 0.10 5.07
CA ILE A 173 5.73 -1.30 4.73
C ILE A 173 4.47 -2.18 4.79
N GLY A 174 3.31 -1.56 4.92
CA GLY A 174 2.01 -2.22 4.88
C GLY A 174 1.64 -2.98 6.17
N ARG A 175 2.14 -2.57 7.33
CA ARG A 175 1.72 -3.10 8.65
C ARG A 175 0.53 -2.37 9.17
#